data_108b0979360e8685e94e51638747b372
#
_entry.id   108b0979360e8685e94e51638747b372
#
_cell.length_a   1.000
_cell.length_b   1.000
_cell.length_c   1.000
_cell.angle_alpha   90.00
_cell.angle_beta   90.00
_cell.angle_gamma   90.00
#
_symmetry.space_group_name_H-M   'P 1'
#
loop_
_entity.id
_entity.type
_entity.pdbx_description
1 polymer ?
#
loop_
_entity_poly.entity_id
_entity_poly.type
_entity_poly.pdbx_seq_one_letter_code
_entity_poly.pdbx_strand_id
1 'polypeptide(L)'
;ISTIIGNMYIGGCSLERHVKNARANDSAYYYRKIGLDGKRVEKKKVSLETALADEEWDYVSLQQASPFSGMYETYEVWLPELVQYVRERLPKKTKLMLHQTWAYAADAKHTGFNNYNRNQLTMYHSIVDAVKQAGKLVGIKMIIPSGTAIQNARTSFVGDHMNRDGYHLDLKIGRYTAACTWFERIFKHSAVGNAYAPEGLDDARRKVAQQAAHEAVLHPYRI
;
A
#
# COMPACT_ATOMS: atom_id res chain seq x y z
N ILE A 1 -15.71 -12.61 6.75
CA ILE A 1 -15.58 -11.23 7.29
C ILE A 1 -16.10 -10.30 6.20
N SER A 2 -17.13 -9.53 6.53
CA SER A 2 -17.71 -8.53 5.64
C SER A 2 -16.92 -7.23 5.76
N THR A 3 -16.58 -6.61 4.62
CA THR A 3 -15.77 -5.38 4.59
C THR A 3 -16.31 -4.40 3.55
N ILE A 4 -16.20 -3.11 3.87
CA ILE A 4 -16.36 -2.02 2.91
C ILE A 4 -14.95 -1.47 2.64
N ILE A 5 -14.61 -1.32 1.37
CA ILE A 5 -13.28 -0.82 0.96
C ILE A 5 -13.47 0.44 0.11
N GLY A 6 -12.87 1.54 0.55
CA GLY A 6 -12.77 2.79 -0.19
C GLY A 6 -11.35 3.03 -0.71
N ASN A 7 -11.21 3.47 -1.94
CA ASN A 7 -9.92 3.81 -2.52
C ASN A 7 -10.01 5.16 -3.25
N MET A 8 -9.22 6.12 -2.77
CA MET A 8 -9.05 7.43 -3.42
C MET A 8 -7.89 7.34 -4.41
N TYR A 9 -8.21 7.34 -5.70
CA TYR A 9 -7.25 7.08 -6.77
C TYR A 9 -6.95 8.30 -7.62
N ILE A 10 -5.67 8.62 -7.71
CA ILE A 10 -5.05 9.44 -8.76
C ILE A 10 -3.74 8.72 -9.12
N GLY A 11 -3.45 8.53 -10.40
CA GLY A 11 -2.19 7.90 -10.82
C GLY A 11 -0.97 8.70 -10.35
N GLY A 12 -0.02 8.03 -9.68
CA GLY A 12 1.20 8.66 -9.18
C GLY A 12 0.99 9.75 -8.12
N CYS A 13 -0.10 9.68 -7.34
CA CYS A 13 -0.43 10.69 -6.34
C CYS A 13 0.56 10.68 -5.17
N SER A 14 1.35 11.74 -5.06
CA SER A 14 2.28 11.94 -3.94
C SER A 14 1.57 12.48 -2.70
N LEU A 15 2.21 12.37 -1.53
CA LEU A 15 1.74 13.00 -0.29
C LEU A 15 1.57 14.52 -0.48
N GLU A 16 2.50 15.19 -1.19
CA GLU A 16 2.38 16.60 -1.56
C GLU A 16 1.06 16.89 -2.29
N ARG A 17 0.74 16.07 -3.29
CA ARG A 17 -0.49 16.26 -4.06
C ARG A 17 -1.73 16.02 -3.21
N HIS A 18 -1.72 15.03 -2.32
CA HIS A 18 -2.81 14.82 -1.37
C HIS A 18 -3.02 16.04 -0.47
N VAL A 19 -1.94 16.63 0.07
CA VAL A 19 -2.03 17.83 0.91
C VAL A 19 -2.55 19.04 0.12
N LYS A 20 -2.05 19.27 -1.08
CA LYS A 20 -2.53 20.37 -1.94
C LYS A 20 -4.02 20.23 -2.26
N ASN A 21 -4.47 19.01 -2.60
CA ASN A 21 -5.89 18.73 -2.84
C ASN A 21 -6.73 18.90 -1.56
N ALA A 22 -6.20 18.50 -0.40
CA ALA A 22 -6.88 18.67 0.89
C ALA A 22 -7.08 20.16 1.24
N ARG A 23 -6.03 20.97 1.08
CA ARG A 23 -6.10 22.44 1.31
C ARG A 23 -7.14 23.14 0.41
N ALA A 24 -7.21 22.71 -0.85
CA ALA A 24 -8.13 23.27 -1.83
C ALA A 24 -9.53 22.63 -1.79
N ASN A 25 -9.75 21.60 -0.99
CA ASN A 25 -10.90 20.70 -1.05
C ASN A 25 -11.22 20.25 -2.49
N ASP A 26 -10.16 19.91 -3.24
CA ASP A 26 -10.25 19.64 -4.68
C ASP A 26 -10.89 18.27 -4.93
N SER A 27 -11.90 18.25 -5.79
CA SER A 27 -12.61 17.05 -6.25
C SER A 27 -11.84 16.32 -7.35
N ALA A 28 -10.55 16.03 -7.12
CA ALA A 28 -9.62 15.52 -8.13
C ALA A 28 -9.60 13.98 -8.23
N TYR A 29 -10.30 13.26 -7.36
CA TYR A 29 -10.13 11.81 -7.22
C TYR A 29 -11.18 11.01 -7.98
N TYR A 30 -10.75 9.80 -8.39
CA TYR A 30 -11.64 8.68 -8.62
C TYR A 30 -11.82 7.95 -7.30
N TYR A 31 -13.03 7.92 -6.78
CA TYR A 31 -13.36 7.17 -5.57
C TYR A 31 -13.97 5.83 -5.94
N ARG A 32 -13.23 4.77 -5.64
CA ARG A 32 -13.63 3.38 -5.88
C ARG A 32 -14.07 2.76 -4.58
N LYS A 33 -15.31 2.33 -4.50
CA LYS A 33 -15.87 1.69 -3.31
C LYS A 33 -16.31 0.27 -3.63
N ILE A 34 -15.96 -0.67 -2.77
CA ILE A 34 -16.51 -2.03 -2.78
C ILE A 34 -17.40 -2.15 -1.55
N GLY A 35 -18.69 -2.38 -1.77
CA GLY A 35 -19.68 -2.53 -0.72
C GLY A 35 -19.70 -3.94 -0.12
N LEU A 36 -20.59 -4.15 0.84
CA LEU A 36 -20.79 -5.46 1.49
C LEU A 36 -21.27 -6.55 0.52
N ASP A 37 -21.88 -6.16 -0.59
CA ASP A 37 -22.32 -7.04 -1.70
C ASP A 37 -21.14 -7.44 -2.63
N GLY A 38 -19.92 -6.98 -2.34
CA GLY A 38 -18.74 -7.21 -3.14
C GLY A 38 -18.70 -6.43 -4.46
N LYS A 39 -19.70 -5.61 -4.77
CA LYS A 39 -19.74 -4.84 -6.00
C LYS A 39 -18.89 -3.58 -5.90
N ARG A 40 -18.15 -3.34 -6.98
CA ARG A 40 -17.35 -2.14 -7.13
C ARG A 40 -18.16 -1.03 -7.81
N VAL A 41 -18.22 0.11 -7.15
CA VAL A 41 -18.73 1.37 -7.69
C VAL A 41 -17.58 2.36 -7.83
N GLU A 42 -17.56 3.18 -8.87
CA GLU A 42 -16.60 4.24 -9.07
C GLU A 42 -17.33 5.57 -9.26
N LYS A 43 -16.94 6.56 -8.44
CA LYS A 43 -17.37 7.95 -8.57
C LYS A 43 -16.16 8.80 -8.98
N LYS A 44 -16.35 9.69 -9.94
CA LYS A 44 -15.35 10.67 -10.38
C LYS A 44 -15.58 11.99 -9.68
N LYS A 45 -14.54 12.82 -9.65
CA LYS A 45 -14.61 14.18 -9.07
C LYS A 45 -15.05 14.13 -7.60
N VAL A 46 -14.34 13.37 -6.78
CA VAL A 46 -14.58 13.28 -5.35
C VAL A 46 -13.43 13.93 -4.60
N SER A 47 -13.72 14.68 -3.52
CA SER A 47 -12.71 15.24 -2.62
C SER A 47 -12.34 14.26 -1.52
N LEU A 48 -11.20 14.48 -0.86
CA LEU A 48 -10.82 13.70 0.33
C LEU A 48 -11.86 13.81 1.43
N GLU A 49 -12.40 15.01 1.66
CA GLU A 49 -13.42 15.26 2.67
C GLU A 49 -14.67 14.41 2.44
N THR A 50 -15.17 14.41 1.19
CA THR A 50 -16.34 13.57 0.81
C THR A 50 -16.10 12.10 1.06
N ALA A 51 -14.92 11.58 0.71
CA ALA A 51 -14.62 10.16 0.90
C ALA A 51 -14.41 9.77 2.36
N LEU A 52 -13.81 10.66 3.16
CA LEU A 52 -13.64 10.44 4.60
C LEU A 52 -14.98 10.42 5.34
N ALA A 53 -15.96 11.19 4.88
CA ALA A 53 -17.30 11.26 5.45
C ALA A 53 -18.26 10.16 4.95
N ASP A 54 -17.87 9.35 3.97
CA ASP A 54 -18.77 8.38 3.31
C ASP A 54 -19.09 7.15 4.19
N GLU A 55 -18.21 6.80 5.14
CA GLU A 55 -18.38 5.68 6.07
C GLU A 55 -17.76 5.99 7.45
N GLU A 56 -18.16 5.24 8.46
CA GLU A 56 -17.43 5.16 9.72
C GLU A 56 -16.21 4.25 9.59
N TRP A 57 -15.16 4.74 8.97
CA TRP A 57 -13.96 3.96 8.67
C TRP A 57 -13.27 3.43 9.93
N ASP A 58 -13.06 2.12 10.03
CA ASP A 58 -12.24 1.50 11.07
C ASP A 58 -10.75 1.77 10.87
N TYR A 59 -10.33 1.78 9.60
CA TYR A 59 -8.93 1.97 9.20
C TYR A 59 -8.82 2.94 8.03
N VAL A 60 -7.81 3.81 8.07
CA VAL A 60 -7.41 4.63 6.92
C VAL A 60 -5.92 4.47 6.67
N SER A 61 -5.56 4.16 5.44
CA SER A 61 -4.18 3.95 5.02
C SER A 61 -3.66 5.16 4.23
N LEU A 62 -2.45 5.56 4.54
CA LEU A 62 -1.70 6.57 3.81
C LEU A 62 -0.46 5.94 3.18
N GLN A 63 -0.12 6.38 1.97
CA GLN A 63 1.09 5.92 1.28
C GLN A 63 1.70 7.02 0.42
N GLN A 64 2.99 6.90 0.14
CA GLN A 64 3.68 7.76 -0.82
C GLN A 64 3.60 7.17 -2.23
N ALA A 65 3.70 8.03 -3.25
CA ALA A 65 3.86 7.58 -4.63
C ALA A 65 5.19 6.82 -4.81
N SER A 66 5.17 5.76 -5.61
CA SER A 66 6.29 4.83 -5.72
C SER A 66 7.67 5.45 -6.04
N PRO A 67 7.78 6.53 -6.89
CA PRO A 67 9.09 7.16 -7.13
C PRO A 67 9.71 7.78 -5.88
N PHE A 68 8.89 8.18 -4.91
CA PHE A 68 9.29 8.90 -3.69
C PHE A 68 9.17 8.06 -2.43
N SER A 69 8.76 6.79 -2.56
CA SER A 69 8.40 5.95 -1.41
C SER A 69 9.58 5.61 -0.48
N GLY A 70 10.82 5.69 -0.97
CA GLY A 70 12.04 5.54 -0.17
C GLY A 70 12.74 6.88 0.17
N MET A 71 12.11 8.02 -0.11
CA MET A 71 12.67 9.36 0.12
C MET A 71 12.03 9.98 1.35
N TYR A 72 12.64 9.78 2.53
CA TYR A 72 12.07 10.18 3.82
C TYR A 72 11.72 11.67 3.89
N GLU A 73 12.53 12.54 3.29
CA GLU A 73 12.31 13.98 3.23
C GLU A 73 10.94 14.34 2.63
N THR A 74 10.39 13.51 1.74
CA THR A 74 9.07 13.73 1.15
C THR A 74 7.93 13.36 2.09
N TYR A 75 8.17 12.51 3.08
CA TYR A 75 7.23 12.24 4.17
C TYR A 75 7.30 13.33 5.24
N GLU A 76 8.51 13.71 5.63
CA GLU A 76 8.75 14.70 6.70
C GLU A 76 8.00 16.00 6.44
N VAL A 77 8.02 16.47 5.19
CA VAL A 77 7.36 17.72 4.79
C VAL A 77 5.84 17.61 4.73
N TRP A 78 5.31 16.50 4.20
CA TRP A 78 3.89 16.46 3.80
C TRP A 78 3.01 15.54 4.67
N LEU A 79 3.58 14.48 5.26
CA LEU A 79 2.78 13.51 6.00
C LEU A 79 2.14 14.06 7.28
N PRO A 80 2.81 14.90 8.09
CA PRO A 80 2.21 15.43 9.32
C PRO A 80 0.91 16.18 9.06
N GLU A 81 0.88 17.04 8.05
CA GLU A 81 -0.30 17.81 7.69
C GLU A 81 -1.43 16.93 7.16
N LEU A 82 -1.10 15.95 6.30
CA LEU A 82 -2.10 14.99 5.81
C LEU A 82 -2.71 14.17 6.94
N VAL A 83 -1.89 13.72 7.89
CA VAL A 83 -2.36 12.98 9.09
C VAL A 83 -3.28 13.86 9.94
N GLN A 84 -2.92 15.13 10.17
CA GLN A 84 -3.75 16.07 10.89
C GLN A 84 -5.10 16.24 10.19
N TYR A 85 -5.09 16.54 8.88
CA TYR A 85 -6.30 16.70 8.06
C TYR A 85 -7.25 15.52 8.16
N VAL A 86 -6.69 14.29 8.07
CA VAL A 86 -7.47 13.05 8.14
C VAL A 86 -8.04 12.83 9.55
N ARG A 87 -7.23 13.06 10.61
CA ARG A 87 -7.67 12.88 12.00
C ARG A 87 -8.77 13.83 12.43
N GLU A 88 -8.77 15.06 11.92
CA GLU A 88 -9.81 16.05 12.21
C GLU A 88 -11.18 15.68 11.64
N ARG A 89 -11.19 14.79 10.62
CA ARG A 89 -12.42 14.38 9.89
C ARG A 89 -12.89 12.97 10.24
N LEU A 90 -12.18 12.27 11.10
CA LEU A 90 -12.49 10.89 11.44
C LEU A 90 -12.77 10.73 12.94
N PRO A 91 -13.61 9.75 13.32
CA PRO A 91 -13.75 9.35 14.71
C PRO A 91 -12.41 9.00 15.35
N LYS A 92 -12.22 9.32 16.64
CA LYS A 92 -10.99 9.00 17.38
C LYS A 92 -10.66 7.49 17.39
N LYS A 93 -11.67 6.62 17.24
CA LYS A 93 -11.52 5.16 17.16
C LYS A 93 -10.84 4.67 15.87
N THR A 94 -10.90 5.48 14.80
CA THR A 94 -10.32 5.12 13.50
C THR A 94 -8.80 4.98 13.58
N LYS A 95 -8.29 3.86 13.14
CA LYS A 95 -6.85 3.56 13.15
C LYS A 95 -6.20 4.01 11.85
N LEU A 96 -5.16 4.84 11.96
CA LEU A 96 -4.34 5.18 10.82
C LEU A 96 -3.21 4.17 10.64
N MET A 97 -2.87 3.89 9.40
CA MET A 97 -1.78 3.01 9.03
C MET A 97 -0.99 3.56 7.84
N LEU A 98 0.26 3.16 7.71
CA LEU A 98 1.09 3.45 6.56
C LEU A 98 1.22 2.19 5.70
N HIS A 99 1.04 2.35 4.41
CA HIS A 99 1.30 1.29 3.44
C HIS A 99 2.74 1.40 2.92
N GLN A 100 3.54 0.41 3.23
CA GLN A 100 4.87 0.23 2.66
C GLN A 100 4.71 -0.36 1.25
N THR A 101 4.97 0.45 0.24
CA THR A 101 4.94 0.02 -1.15
C THR A 101 6.18 -0.84 -1.48
N TRP A 102 6.31 -1.31 -2.70
CA TRP A 102 7.33 -2.26 -3.12
C TRP A 102 8.38 -1.62 -4.02
N ALA A 103 9.59 -2.17 -4.00
CA ALA A 103 10.63 -1.82 -4.93
C ALA A 103 10.28 -2.26 -6.36
N TYR A 104 10.77 -1.51 -7.33
CA TYR A 104 10.63 -1.86 -8.74
C TYR A 104 11.37 -3.17 -9.08
N ALA A 105 11.00 -3.80 -10.19
CA ALA A 105 11.78 -4.89 -10.76
C ALA A 105 13.16 -4.39 -11.20
N ALA A 106 14.15 -5.27 -11.22
CA ALA A 106 15.54 -4.91 -11.53
C ALA A 106 15.71 -4.29 -12.94
N ASP A 107 14.85 -4.68 -13.87
CA ASP A 107 14.85 -4.20 -15.27
C ASP A 107 13.89 -3.03 -15.53
N ALA A 108 13.24 -2.49 -14.49
CA ALA A 108 12.24 -1.44 -14.61
C ALA A 108 12.77 -0.21 -15.37
N LYS A 109 11.95 0.32 -16.29
CA LYS A 109 12.30 1.50 -17.10
C LYS A 109 11.79 2.82 -16.52
N HIS A 110 11.06 2.78 -15.40
CA HIS A 110 10.50 3.95 -14.77
C HIS A 110 11.59 4.93 -14.31
N THR A 111 11.45 6.21 -14.65
CA THR A 111 12.46 7.25 -14.35
C THR A 111 12.69 7.43 -12.83
N GLY A 112 11.66 7.26 -12.01
CA GLY A 112 11.77 7.28 -10.55
C GLY A 112 12.70 6.22 -9.97
N PHE A 113 13.11 5.22 -10.75
CA PHE A 113 14.10 4.24 -10.32
C PHE A 113 15.52 4.84 -10.21
N ASN A 114 15.76 5.96 -10.90
CA ASN A 114 17.02 6.68 -10.79
C ASN A 114 17.28 7.21 -9.38
N ASN A 115 16.24 7.51 -8.60
CA ASN A 115 16.35 7.94 -7.20
C ASN A 115 17.03 6.89 -6.32
N TYR A 116 17.12 5.65 -6.79
CA TYR A 116 17.68 4.49 -6.08
C TYR A 116 18.82 3.84 -6.85
N ASN A 117 19.53 4.63 -7.68
CA ASN A 117 20.63 4.14 -8.54
C ASN A 117 20.22 2.93 -9.42
N ARG A 118 18.94 2.83 -9.77
CA ARG A 118 18.35 1.70 -10.51
C ARG A 118 18.66 0.34 -9.86
N ASN A 119 18.76 0.31 -8.55
CA ASN A 119 19.05 -0.90 -7.78
C ASN A 119 17.82 -1.26 -6.92
N GLN A 120 17.31 -2.47 -7.12
CA GLN A 120 16.11 -2.96 -6.47
C GLN A 120 16.25 -3.06 -4.95
N LEU A 121 17.39 -3.60 -4.46
CA LEU A 121 17.62 -3.73 -3.02
C LEU A 121 17.83 -2.38 -2.36
N THR A 122 18.54 -1.46 -3.02
CA THR A 122 18.67 -0.08 -2.55
C THR A 122 17.28 0.56 -2.42
N MET A 123 16.43 0.42 -3.43
CA MET A 123 15.06 0.94 -3.36
C MET A 123 14.27 0.29 -2.21
N TYR A 124 14.35 -1.03 -2.05
CA TYR A 124 13.66 -1.74 -0.98
C TYR A 124 14.09 -1.24 0.41
N HIS A 125 15.40 -1.18 0.68
CA HIS A 125 15.91 -0.70 1.97
C HIS A 125 15.53 0.76 2.23
N SER A 126 15.61 1.62 1.21
CA SER A 126 15.19 3.01 1.33
C SER A 126 13.70 3.13 1.68
N ILE A 127 12.83 2.32 1.07
CA ILE A 127 11.39 2.29 1.40
C ILE A 127 11.15 1.85 2.83
N VAL A 128 11.82 0.79 3.27
CA VAL A 128 11.72 0.28 4.65
C VAL A 128 12.11 1.37 5.65
N ASP A 129 13.25 2.01 5.44
CA ASP A 129 13.76 3.04 6.34
C ASP A 129 12.87 4.28 6.33
N ALA A 130 12.44 4.76 5.16
CA ALA A 130 11.56 5.92 5.06
C ALA A 130 10.22 5.69 5.77
N VAL A 131 9.58 4.54 5.56
CA VAL A 131 8.29 4.22 6.20
C VAL A 131 8.43 4.06 7.71
N LYS A 132 9.54 3.45 8.18
CA LYS A 132 9.83 3.31 9.61
C LYS A 132 10.02 4.68 10.29
N GLN A 133 10.75 5.60 9.66
CA GLN A 133 10.93 6.96 10.14
C GLN A 133 9.62 7.75 10.08
N ALA A 134 8.89 7.67 8.98
CA ALA A 134 7.60 8.31 8.79
C ALA A 134 6.58 7.87 9.87
N GLY A 135 6.52 6.58 10.18
CA GLY A 135 5.67 6.05 11.25
C GLY A 135 6.00 6.65 12.61
N LYS A 136 7.29 6.80 12.93
CA LYS A 136 7.75 7.46 14.17
C LYS A 136 7.38 8.94 14.19
N LEU A 137 7.60 9.65 13.09
CA LEU A 137 7.32 11.09 12.94
C LEU A 137 5.86 11.43 13.30
N VAL A 138 4.90 10.63 12.83
CA VAL A 138 3.48 10.91 13.01
C VAL A 138 2.78 10.00 14.03
N GLY A 139 3.52 9.18 14.77
CA GLY A 139 2.98 8.28 15.79
C GLY A 139 2.13 7.14 15.26
N ILE A 140 2.28 6.76 13.98
CA ILE A 140 1.57 5.63 13.36
C ILE A 140 2.41 4.36 13.50
N LYS A 141 1.92 3.41 14.31
CA LYS A 141 2.61 2.13 14.58
C LYS A 141 2.19 1.00 13.62
N MET A 142 1.04 1.16 12.97
CA MET A 142 0.51 0.12 12.08
C MET A 142 1.05 0.31 10.67
N ILE A 143 1.91 -0.61 10.25
CA ILE A 143 2.46 -0.64 8.89
C ILE A 143 1.88 -1.85 8.16
N ILE A 144 1.49 -1.67 6.91
CA ILE A 144 1.17 -2.76 5.98
C ILE A 144 2.42 -3.04 5.15
N PRO A 145 3.16 -4.13 5.40
CA PRO A 145 4.49 -4.35 4.85
C PRO A 145 4.45 -5.03 3.47
N SER A 146 3.64 -4.52 2.54
CA SER A 146 3.52 -5.14 1.20
C SER A 146 4.86 -5.16 0.45
N GLY A 147 5.70 -4.14 0.63
CA GLY A 147 7.03 -4.10 0.01
C GLY A 147 7.93 -5.23 0.48
N THR A 148 7.94 -5.52 1.79
CA THR A 148 8.66 -6.67 2.36
C THR A 148 8.08 -7.99 1.88
N ALA A 149 6.75 -8.12 1.81
CA ALA A 149 6.10 -9.33 1.29
C ALA A 149 6.48 -9.61 -0.18
N ILE A 150 6.48 -8.58 -1.02
CA ILE A 150 6.90 -8.69 -2.42
C ILE A 150 8.39 -9.09 -2.50
N GLN A 151 9.24 -8.51 -1.64
CA GLN A 151 10.67 -8.84 -1.64
C GLN A 151 10.91 -10.26 -1.13
N ASN A 152 10.18 -10.73 -0.11
CA ASN A 152 10.20 -12.14 0.32
C ASN A 152 9.80 -13.09 -0.82
N ALA A 153 8.73 -12.78 -1.54
CA ALA A 153 8.29 -13.63 -2.66
C ALA A 153 9.38 -13.73 -3.76
N ARG A 154 10.17 -12.68 -4.00
CA ARG A 154 11.29 -12.68 -4.95
C ARG A 154 12.43 -13.62 -4.56
N THR A 155 12.60 -13.95 -3.29
CA THR A 155 13.62 -14.92 -2.84
C THR A 155 13.25 -16.37 -3.15
N SER A 156 12.01 -16.62 -3.58
CA SER A 156 11.52 -17.95 -3.98
C SER A 156 11.82 -18.26 -5.46
N PHE A 157 11.32 -19.40 -5.94
CA PHE A 157 11.39 -19.76 -7.36
C PHE A 157 10.65 -18.80 -8.29
N VAL A 158 9.79 -17.93 -7.74
CA VAL A 158 9.08 -16.90 -8.52
C VAL A 158 10.05 -15.84 -9.06
N GLY A 159 11.13 -15.55 -8.32
CA GLY A 159 12.11 -14.55 -8.72
C GLY A 159 11.50 -13.16 -8.91
N ASP A 160 12.08 -12.38 -9.82
CA ASP A 160 11.66 -10.99 -10.06
C ASP A 160 10.44 -10.85 -11.00
N HIS A 161 9.45 -11.77 -10.88
CA HIS A 161 8.22 -11.75 -11.67
C HIS A 161 7.01 -11.24 -10.88
N MET A 162 7.24 -10.40 -9.87
CA MET A 162 6.18 -9.82 -9.03
C MET A 162 5.53 -8.57 -9.64
N ASN A 163 6.13 -8.01 -10.70
CA ASN A 163 5.65 -6.83 -11.41
C ASN A 163 5.33 -7.17 -12.87
N ARG A 164 4.30 -6.52 -13.46
CA ARG A 164 3.89 -6.71 -14.86
C ARG A 164 4.59 -5.80 -15.86
N ASP A 165 5.03 -4.62 -15.41
CA ASP A 165 5.63 -3.56 -16.24
C ASP A 165 6.86 -2.93 -15.55
N GLY A 166 7.46 -3.67 -14.63
CA GLY A 166 8.61 -3.25 -13.85
C GLY A 166 8.25 -2.50 -12.56
N TYR A 167 7.06 -1.94 -12.40
CA TYR A 167 6.70 -1.17 -11.19
C TYR A 167 5.28 -1.42 -10.67
N HIS A 168 4.29 -1.69 -11.49
CA HIS A 168 2.98 -2.15 -11.02
C HIS A 168 3.00 -3.65 -10.71
N LEU A 169 2.33 -4.06 -9.65
CA LEU A 169 2.22 -5.47 -9.31
C LEU A 169 1.60 -6.30 -10.43
N ASP A 170 2.13 -7.50 -10.62
CA ASP A 170 1.47 -8.54 -11.42
C ASP A 170 0.02 -8.75 -10.95
N LEU A 171 -0.88 -9.01 -11.90
CA LEU A 171 -2.32 -9.03 -11.62
C LEU A 171 -2.76 -10.22 -10.76
N LYS A 172 -1.97 -11.29 -10.74
CA LYS A 172 -2.23 -12.52 -9.99
C LYS A 172 -1.37 -12.58 -8.75
N ILE A 173 -0.15 -13.09 -8.85
CA ILE A 173 0.70 -13.32 -7.69
C ILE A 173 1.07 -12.03 -6.95
N GLY A 174 1.44 -10.96 -7.67
CA GLY A 174 1.84 -9.71 -7.03
C GLY A 174 0.72 -9.08 -6.20
N ARG A 175 -0.46 -8.93 -6.80
CA ARG A 175 -1.64 -8.38 -6.10
C ARG A 175 -2.14 -9.32 -5.01
N TYR A 176 -2.09 -10.62 -5.20
CA TYR A 176 -2.51 -11.57 -4.19
C TYR A 176 -1.58 -11.55 -2.97
N THR A 177 -0.27 -11.47 -3.18
CA THR A 177 0.70 -11.31 -2.07
C THR A 177 0.40 -10.05 -1.25
N ALA A 178 0.18 -8.91 -1.92
CA ALA A 178 -0.21 -7.68 -1.23
C ALA A 178 -1.55 -7.85 -0.49
N ALA A 179 -2.56 -8.47 -1.10
CA ALA A 179 -3.86 -8.71 -0.47
C ALA A 179 -3.74 -9.60 0.78
N CYS A 180 -2.95 -10.68 0.73
CA CYS A 180 -2.65 -11.52 1.90
C CYS A 180 -2.00 -10.70 3.02
N THR A 181 -1.06 -9.80 2.69
CA THR A 181 -0.40 -8.93 3.68
C THR A 181 -1.39 -7.98 4.36
N TRP A 182 -2.29 -7.36 3.59
CA TRP A 182 -3.35 -6.53 4.13
C TRP A 182 -4.30 -7.33 5.01
N PHE A 183 -4.74 -8.49 4.53
CA PHE A 183 -5.63 -9.39 5.27
C PHE A 183 -5.04 -9.76 6.63
N GLU A 184 -3.84 -10.28 6.68
CA GLU A 184 -3.20 -10.67 7.93
C GLU A 184 -2.99 -9.49 8.87
N ARG A 185 -2.56 -8.35 8.34
CA ARG A 185 -2.27 -7.18 9.16
C ARG A 185 -3.50 -6.57 9.79
N ILE A 186 -4.63 -6.55 9.07
CA ILE A 186 -5.90 -5.98 9.55
C ILE A 186 -6.65 -6.96 10.43
N PHE A 187 -6.86 -8.19 9.95
CA PHE A 187 -7.75 -9.16 10.60
C PHE A 187 -7.04 -10.05 11.62
N LYS A 188 -5.71 -10.05 11.67
CA LYS A 188 -4.93 -10.89 12.60
C LYS A 188 -5.15 -12.39 12.41
N HIS A 189 -5.50 -12.79 11.20
CA HIS A 189 -5.64 -14.18 10.78
C HIS A 189 -4.61 -14.48 9.70
N SER A 190 -3.93 -15.62 9.80
CA SER A 190 -2.96 -16.02 8.78
C SER A 190 -3.64 -16.28 7.44
N ALA A 191 -3.04 -15.83 6.34
CA ALA A 191 -3.43 -16.20 4.99
C ALA A 191 -2.88 -17.57 4.58
N VAL A 192 -1.90 -18.10 5.32
CA VAL A 192 -1.30 -19.42 5.03
C VAL A 192 -2.35 -20.52 5.14
N GLY A 193 -2.47 -21.31 4.08
CA GLY A 193 -3.48 -22.37 3.99
C GLY A 193 -4.86 -21.92 3.54
N ASN A 194 -5.09 -20.64 3.28
CA ASN A 194 -6.36 -20.17 2.71
C ASN A 194 -6.55 -20.77 1.32
N ALA A 195 -7.74 -21.35 1.07
CA ALA A 195 -8.06 -21.99 -0.19
C ALA A 195 -8.26 -21.01 -1.35
N TYR A 196 -8.59 -19.75 -1.07
CA TYR A 196 -8.81 -18.75 -2.12
C TYR A 196 -7.51 -18.45 -2.89
N ALA A 197 -7.63 -18.36 -4.20
CA ALA A 197 -6.61 -17.83 -5.10
C ALA A 197 -7.29 -17.08 -6.26
N PRO A 198 -6.66 -16.06 -6.83
CA PRO A 198 -7.12 -15.48 -8.08
C PRO A 198 -7.14 -16.51 -9.20
N GLU A 199 -8.07 -16.37 -10.12
CA GLU A 199 -8.16 -17.25 -11.30
C GLU A 199 -6.81 -17.29 -12.05
N GLY A 200 -6.36 -18.51 -12.37
CA GLY A 200 -5.10 -18.78 -13.07
C GLY A 200 -3.83 -18.53 -12.24
N LEU A 201 -3.93 -18.45 -10.92
CA LEU A 201 -2.78 -18.56 -10.02
C LEU A 201 -2.67 -20.02 -9.55
N ASP A 202 -1.55 -20.68 -9.87
CA ASP A 202 -1.30 -22.06 -9.46
C ASP A 202 -1.04 -22.18 -7.95
N ASP A 203 -1.16 -23.40 -7.44
CA ASP A 203 -1.06 -23.71 -6.01
C ASP A 203 0.33 -23.41 -5.44
N ALA A 204 1.39 -23.64 -6.21
CA ALA A 204 2.76 -23.38 -5.76
C ALA A 204 3.00 -21.86 -5.56
N ARG A 205 2.57 -21.05 -6.53
CA ARG A 205 2.64 -19.59 -6.42
C ARG A 205 1.70 -19.04 -5.35
N ARG A 206 0.51 -19.63 -5.17
CA ARG A 206 -0.39 -19.29 -4.08
C ARG A 206 0.29 -19.44 -2.72
N LYS A 207 0.94 -20.58 -2.48
CA LYS A 207 1.66 -20.87 -1.23
C LYS A 207 2.82 -19.87 -1.00
N VAL A 208 3.59 -19.57 -2.04
CA VAL A 208 4.65 -18.53 -1.96
C VAL A 208 4.07 -17.19 -1.54
N ALA A 209 2.98 -16.74 -2.18
CA ALA A 209 2.36 -15.47 -1.87
C ALA A 209 1.87 -15.38 -0.41
N GLN A 210 1.23 -16.45 0.07
CA GLN A 210 0.74 -16.54 1.44
C GLN A 210 1.88 -16.54 2.46
N GLN A 211 2.91 -17.37 2.24
CA GLN A 211 4.05 -17.44 3.15
C GLN A 211 4.85 -16.13 3.17
N ALA A 212 5.11 -15.54 2.00
CA ALA A 212 5.81 -14.27 1.89
C ALA A 212 5.08 -13.13 2.61
N ALA A 213 3.75 -13.09 2.53
CA ALA A 213 2.92 -12.15 3.27
C ALA A 213 2.99 -12.40 4.78
N HIS A 214 2.90 -13.65 5.22
CA HIS A 214 2.97 -14.03 6.63
C HIS A 214 4.30 -13.60 7.26
N GLU A 215 5.43 -13.95 6.64
CA GLU A 215 6.76 -13.55 7.09
C GLU A 215 6.91 -12.03 7.16
N ALA A 216 6.40 -11.30 6.17
CA ALA A 216 6.44 -9.85 6.18
C ALA A 216 5.61 -9.25 7.32
N VAL A 217 4.48 -9.83 7.69
CA VAL A 217 3.68 -9.36 8.83
C VAL A 217 4.41 -9.58 10.15
N LEU A 218 5.12 -10.70 10.30
CA LEU A 218 5.95 -10.99 11.46
C LEU A 218 7.21 -10.12 11.50
N HIS A 219 7.82 -9.86 10.36
CA HIS A 219 9.09 -9.15 10.21
C HIS A 219 8.98 -8.00 9.19
N PRO A 220 8.26 -6.89 9.50
CA PRO A 220 7.85 -5.88 8.52
C PRO A 220 9.00 -5.09 7.87
N TYR A 221 10.22 -5.21 8.38
CA TYR A 221 11.38 -4.41 7.98
C TYR A 221 12.58 -5.24 7.50
N ARG A 222 12.42 -6.53 7.33
CA ARG A 222 13.51 -7.42 6.85
C ARG A 222 12.97 -8.56 6.01
N ILE A 223 13.77 -9.02 5.07
CA ILE A 223 13.61 -10.24 4.25
C ILE A 223 14.43 -11.37 4.85
#